data_88437a8c0d12ef8fed8945a757dd82f5
#
_entry.id   88437a8c0d12ef8fed8945a757dd82f5
#
_cell.length_a   1.000
_cell.length_b   1.000
_cell.length_c   1.000
_cell.angle_alpha   90.00
_cell.angle_beta   90.00
_cell.angle_gamma   90.00
#
_symmetry.space_group_name_H-M   'P 1'
#
loop_
_entity.id
_entity.type
_entity.pdbx_description
1 polymer ?
#
loop_
_entity_poly.entity_id
_entity_poly.type
_entity_poly.pdbx_seq_one_letter_code
_entity_poly.pdbx_strand_id
1 'polypeptide(L)'
;MLVQTYENWECIIVNDGSTDNTEVIAKEYCNKDNRFIYHKKENGGLSSARNAGLNIAQGDYVQFLDSDDILLPNKLEWQICMMETNKSDVCVCHHSIFTTDKNQTWENVFSTCAYDFTYQNFIYNWGPNFIIAIHSGMFRLSFLQNHNIHFDERVKALEDWLFWTKIATKGASFSELKDKLVLYRTHVSSMSRDKSYMMNNAVKAYFCMYENLSNDDKKEFIHRGTNKLISYFLVLTRNVEAERRANSIDYKVGAFLMYPLHKVSSLLKKLIRKVK
;
A
#
# COMPACT_ATOMS: atom_id res chain seq x y z
N MET A 1 7.21 -5.25 -18.04
CA MET A 1 7.23 -3.98 -18.80
C MET A 1 7.42 -4.20 -20.30
N LEU A 2 8.39 -4.97 -20.77
CA LEU A 2 8.71 -5.13 -22.21
C LEU A 2 7.54 -5.56 -23.12
N VAL A 3 6.53 -6.20 -22.58
CA VAL A 3 5.35 -6.68 -23.34
C VAL A 3 4.17 -5.71 -23.33
N GLN A 4 4.33 -4.51 -22.78
CA GLN A 4 3.25 -3.51 -22.80
C GLN A 4 2.99 -3.03 -24.22
N THR A 5 1.69 -2.93 -24.58
CA THR A 5 1.24 -2.44 -25.90
C THR A 5 1.45 -0.94 -26.07
N TYR A 6 1.39 -0.18 -24.98
CA TYR A 6 1.78 1.22 -24.96
C TYR A 6 3.30 1.32 -24.89
N GLU A 7 3.94 1.92 -25.90
CA GLU A 7 5.40 1.87 -26.07
C GLU A 7 6.14 3.05 -25.42
N ASN A 8 5.46 4.18 -25.19
CA ASN A 8 6.06 5.40 -24.64
C ASN A 8 6.08 5.36 -23.10
N TRP A 9 6.96 4.54 -22.53
CA TRP A 9 7.12 4.42 -21.08
C TRP A 9 8.60 4.46 -20.67
N GLU A 10 8.84 4.89 -19.46
CA GLU A 10 10.09 4.67 -18.72
C GLU A 10 9.82 3.72 -17.54
N CYS A 11 10.81 2.93 -17.17
CA CYS A 11 10.74 2.05 -16.02
C CYS A 11 11.89 2.33 -15.06
N ILE A 12 11.60 2.99 -13.96
CA ILE A 12 12.57 3.34 -12.94
C ILE A 12 12.68 2.19 -11.96
N ILE A 13 13.80 1.46 -12.00
CA ILE A 13 14.13 0.38 -11.08
C ILE A 13 14.87 0.96 -9.88
N VAL A 14 14.15 1.12 -8.76
CA VAL A 14 14.74 1.65 -7.53
C VAL A 14 15.31 0.50 -6.70
N ASN A 15 16.62 0.49 -6.51
CA ASN A 15 17.30 -0.42 -5.61
C ASN A 15 17.49 0.24 -4.25
N ASP A 16 16.70 -0.19 -3.27
CA ASP A 16 16.69 0.32 -1.89
C ASP A 16 17.71 -0.41 -0.99
N GLY A 17 18.96 -0.50 -1.48
CA GLY A 17 20.06 -1.10 -0.72
C GLY A 17 20.03 -2.63 -0.70
N SER A 18 19.60 -3.30 -1.77
CA SER A 18 19.62 -4.76 -1.89
C SER A 18 21.06 -5.30 -1.83
N THR A 19 21.21 -6.46 -1.17
CA THR A 19 22.51 -7.14 -0.98
C THR A 19 22.67 -8.38 -1.86
N ASP A 20 21.68 -8.69 -2.68
CA ASP A 20 21.64 -9.80 -3.64
C ASP A 20 22.00 -9.34 -5.06
N ASN A 21 21.66 -10.14 -6.06
CA ASN A 21 21.95 -9.87 -7.47
C ASN A 21 21.03 -8.82 -8.12
N THR A 22 20.20 -8.10 -7.36
CA THR A 22 19.24 -7.12 -7.88
C THR A 22 19.93 -6.07 -8.77
N GLU A 23 21.08 -5.54 -8.35
CA GLU A 23 21.81 -4.52 -9.11
C GLU A 23 22.28 -5.06 -10.47
N VAL A 24 22.80 -6.29 -10.50
CA VAL A 24 23.29 -6.92 -11.73
C VAL A 24 22.14 -7.10 -12.71
N ILE A 25 21.04 -7.67 -12.24
CA ILE A 25 19.84 -7.92 -13.07
C ILE A 25 19.26 -6.60 -13.59
N ALA A 26 19.14 -5.58 -12.75
CA ALA A 26 18.61 -4.28 -13.15
C ALA A 26 19.46 -3.63 -14.26
N LYS A 27 20.79 -3.66 -14.11
CA LYS A 27 21.72 -3.14 -15.12
C LYS A 27 21.67 -3.91 -16.44
N GLU A 28 21.42 -5.23 -16.41
CA GLU A 28 21.19 -6.00 -17.62
C GLU A 28 19.96 -5.51 -18.41
N TYR A 29 18.87 -5.18 -17.73
CA TYR A 29 17.69 -4.60 -18.38
C TYR A 29 17.96 -3.21 -18.92
N CYS A 30 18.68 -2.35 -18.21
CA CYS A 30 19.08 -1.02 -18.69
C CYS A 30 19.97 -1.11 -19.94
N ASN A 31 20.82 -2.14 -20.05
CA ASN A 31 21.65 -2.36 -21.22
C ASN A 31 20.86 -2.90 -22.42
N LYS A 32 19.74 -3.59 -22.19
CA LYS A 32 18.89 -4.16 -23.26
C LYS A 32 17.91 -3.14 -23.83
N ASP A 33 17.45 -2.20 -23.02
CA ASP A 33 16.42 -1.24 -23.41
C ASP A 33 16.61 0.07 -22.62
N ASN A 34 16.78 1.18 -23.31
CA ASN A 34 17.06 2.51 -22.75
C ASN A 34 15.90 3.10 -21.96
N ARG A 35 14.71 2.52 -22.05
CA ARG A 35 13.55 2.90 -21.25
C ARG A 35 13.65 2.44 -19.79
N PHE A 36 14.58 1.53 -19.45
CA PHE A 36 14.87 1.17 -18.07
C PHE A 36 15.92 2.11 -17.49
N ILE A 37 15.62 2.63 -16.31
CA ILE A 37 16.48 3.57 -15.56
C ILE A 37 16.78 2.90 -14.21
N TYR A 38 18.06 2.71 -13.89
CA TYR A 38 18.47 2.19 -12.60
C TYR A 38 18.79 3.31 -11.62
N HIS A 39 18.15 3.30 -10.46
CA HIS A 39 18.39 4.23 -9.37
C HIS A 39 18.72 3.48 -8.07
N LYS A 40 19.91 3.70 -7.52
CA LYS A 40 20.36 3.10 -6.26
C LYS A 40 20.31 4.11 -5.13
N LYS A 41 19.83 3.68 -3.98
CA LYS A 41 19.83 4.48 -2.74
C LYS A 41 20.15 3.61 -1.53
N GLU A 42 20.47 4.25 -0.42
CA GLU A 42 20.53 3.58 0.88
C GLU A 42 19.15 3.08 1.29
N ASN A 43 19.11 1.93 2.01
CA ASN A 43 17.86 1.33 2.43
C ASN A 43 17.04 2.28 3.32
N GLY A 44 15.86 2.63 2.87
CA GLY A 44 14.88 3.48 3.57
C GLY A 44 13.50 2.82 3.69
N GLY A 45 13.33 1.64 3.07
CA GLY A 45 12.07 0.90 3.04
C GLY A 45 11.16 1.29 1.87
N LEU A 46 10.05 0.57 1.73
CA LEU A 46 9.15 0.59 0.59
C LEU A 46 8.65 2.00 0.22
N SER A 47 8.16 2.77 1.20
CA SER A 47 7.70 4.15 0.99
C SER A 47 8.81 5.04 0.43
N SER A 48 10.02 4.93 1.00
CA SER A 48 11.18 5.70 0.57
C SER A 48 11.64 5.33 -0.84
N ALA A 49 11.60 4.04 -1.20
CA ALA A 49 11.90 3.58 -2.55
C ALA A 49 10.89 4.12 -3.57
N ARG A 50 9.59 4.05 -3.28
CA ARG A 50 8.55 4.60 -4.16
C ARG A 50 8.65 6.11 -4.31
N ASN A 51 8.95 6.84 -3.24
CA ASN A 51 9.18 8.29 -3.29
C ASN A 51 10.41 8.63 -4.14
N ALA A 52 11.50 7.88 -4.02
CA ALA A 52 12.70 8.10 -4.84
C ALA A 52 12.39 7.92 -6.33
N GLY A 53 11.64 6.89 -6.72
CA GLY A 53 11.17 6.72 -8.09
C GLY A 53 10.26 7.86 -8.55
N LEU A 54 9.29 8.25 -7.72
CA LEU A 54 8.37 9.35 -8.01
C LEU A 54 9.09 10.69 -8.25
N ASN A 55 10.13 10.97 -7.48
CA ASN A 55 10.88 12.23 -7.57
C ASN A 55 11.67 12.39 -8.89
N ILE A 56 12.02 11.28 -9.55
CA ILE A 56 12.77 11.32 -10.82
C ILE A 56 11.92 10.93 -12.03
N ALA A 57 10.65 10.58 -11.82
CA ALA A 57 9.71 10.27 -12.89
C ALA A 57 9.45 11.48 -13.79
N GLN A 58 9.44 11.28 -15.12
CA GLN A 58 9.28 12.32 -16.13
C GLN A 58 8.02 12.14 -17.00
N GLY A 59 7.32 11.01 -16.90
CA GLY A 59 6.10 10.76 -17.65
C GLY A 59 4.91 11.59 -17.18
N ASP A 60 3.86 11.67 -17.98
CA ASP A 60 2.60 12.31 -17.62
C ASP A 60 1.81 11.50 -16.57
N TYR A 61 2.07 10.20 -16.52
CA TYR A 61 1.43 9.24 -15.63
C TYR A 61 2.44 8.44 -14.84
N VAL A 62 2.06 8.02 -13.63
CA VAL A 62 2.85 7.15 -12.77
C VAL A 62 2.11 5.85 -12.50
N GLN A 63 2.83 4.74 -12.65
CA GLN A 63 2.42 3.39 -12.28
C GLN A 63 3.42 2.83 -11.26
N PHE A 64 2.96 2.52 -10.06
CA PHE A 64 3.78 1.78 -9.10
C PHE A 64 3.65 0.27 -9.36
N LEU A 65 4.76 -0.42 -9.30
CA LEU A 65 4.82 -1.88 -9.50
C LEU A 65 5.77 -2.49 -8.48
N ASP A 66 5.26 -3.41 -7.69
CA ASP A 66 6.08 -4.21 -6.79
C ASP A 66 6.85 -5.27 -7.59
N SER A 67 8.06 -5.60 -7.14
CA SER A 67 9.02 -6.41 -7.92
C SER A 67 8.57 -7.87 -8.15
N ASP A 68 7.58 -8.34 -7.41
CA ASP A 68 7.01 -9.68 -7.49
C ASP A 68 5.68 -9.75 -8.25
N ASP A 69 5.13 -8.61 -8.69
CA ASP A 69 3.87 -8.52 -9.41
C ASP A 69 4.07 -8.43 -10.94
N ILE A 70 2.98 -8.64 -11.68
CA ILE A 70 2.99 -8.63 -13.14
C ILE A 70 1.89 -7.71 -13.68
N LEU A 71 2.27 -6.81 -14.58
CA LEU A 71 1.31 -6.04 -15.39
C LEU A 71 0.98 -6.81 -16.67
N LEU A 72 -0.31 -6.96 -16.98
CA LEU A 72 -0.74 -7.53 -18.27
C LEU A 72 -0.46 -6.55 -19.42
N PRO A 73 -0.29 -7.05 -20.67
CA PRO A 73 0.20 -6.25 -21.79
C PRO A 73 -0.55 -4.96 -22.06
N ASN A 74 -1.86 -4.95 -21.92
CA ASN A 74 -2.70 -3.81 -22.28
C ASN A 74 -2.91 -2.80 -21.15
N LYS A 75 -2.29 -3.01 -19.98
CA LYS A 75 -2.60 -2.22 -18.79
C LYS A 75 -2.35 -0.75 -18.97
N LEU A 76 -1.16 -0.37 -19.42
CA LEU A 76 -0.81 1.05 -19.56
C LEU A 76 -1.71 1.72 -20.59
N GLU A 77 -1.88 1.11 -21.77
CA GLU A 77 -2.70 1.64 -22.85
C GLU A 77 -4.15 1.88 -22.42
N TRP A 78 -4.77 0.89 -21.80
CA TRP A 78 -6.19 0.98 -21.43
C TRP A 78 -6.43 1.97 -20.30
N GLN A 79 -5.55 2.03 -19.31
CA GLN A 79 -5.68 3.01 -18.23
C GLN A 79 -5.44 4.44 -18.73
N ILE A 80 -4.46 4.67 -19.60
CA ILE A 80 -4.23 5.99 -20.21
C ILE A 80 -5.44 6.41 -21.04
N CYS A 81 -5.95 5.53 -21.92
CA CYS A 81 -7.14 5.80 -22.71
C CYS A 81 -8.35 6.19 -21.83
N MET A 82 -8.58 5.45 -20.74
CA MET A 82 -9.66 5.73 -19.80
C MET A 82 -9.45 7.08 -19.10
N MET A 83 -8.23 7.38 -18.66
CA MET A 83 -7.90 8.66 -17.99
C MET A 83 -8.06 9.86 -18.92
N GLU A 84 -7.67 9.72 -20.19
CA GLU A 84 -7.83 10.79 -21.17
C GLU A 84 -9.28 11.01 -21.58
N THR A 85 -10.05 9.93 -21.73
CA THR A 85 -11.48 10.00 -22.05
C THR A 85 -12.29 10.67 -20.94
N ASN A 86 -12.04 10.29 -19.69
CA ASN A 86 -12.80 10.77 -18.53
C ASN A 86 -12.20 12.02 -17.88
N LYS A 87 -11.04 12.48 -18.36
CA LYS A 87 -10.26 13.57 -17.72
C LYS A 87 -9.98 13.31 -16.25
N SER A 88 -9.74 12.04 -15.88
CA SER A 88 -9.52 11.65 -14.50
C SER A 88 -8.06 11.81 -14.07
N ASP A 89 -7.86 12.05 -12.77
CA ASP A 89 -6.55 12.14 -12.14
C ASP A 89 -5.99 10.77 -11.80
N VAL A 90 -6.88 9.80 -11.61
CA VAL A 90 -6.55 8.42 -11.24
C VAL A 90 -7.42 7.44 -12.02
N CYS A 91 -6.80 6.36 -12.51
CA CYS A 91 -7.51 5.21 -13.03
C CYS A 91 -7.15 3.96 -12.23
N VAL A 92 -8.15 3.24 -11.75
CA VAL A 92 -7.98 1.96 -11.03
C VAL A 92 -8.45 0.82 -11.92
N CYS A 93 -7.63 -0.23 -12.07
CA CYS A 93 -8.04 -1.49 -12.66
C CYS A 93 -8.17 -2.57 -11.60
N HIS A 94 -8.80 -3.70 -11.94
CA HIS A 94 -8.85 -4.86 -11.07
C HIS A 94 -7.58 -5.71 -11.20
N HIS A 95 -7.39 -6.63 -10.25
CA HIS A 95 -6.26 -7.56 -10.26
C HIS A 95 -6.72 -9.00 -10.02
N SER A 96 -5.90 -9.95 -10.39
CA SER A 96 -6.01 -11.36 -10.00
C SER A 96 -4.89 -11.71 -9.03
N ILE A 97 -5.16 -12.59 -8.08
CA ILE A 97 -4.15 -13.10 -7.16
C ILE A 97 -3.61 -14.41 -7.72
N PHE A 98 -2.29 -14.61 -7.66
CA PHE A 98 -1.67 -15.87 -8.00
C PHE A 98 -0.62 -16.27 -6.96
N THR A 99 -0.35 -17.56 -6.88
CA THR A 99 0.69 -18.11 -6.02
C THR A 99 1.70 -18.87 -6.87
N THR A 100 2.97 -18.89 -6.42
CA THR A 100 4.04 -19.65 -7.06
C THR A 100 4.46 -20.87 -6.25
N ASP A 101 3.71 -21.22 -5.21
CA ASP A 101 3.96 -22.42 -4.43
C ASP A 101 3.76 -23.64 -5.32
N LYS A 102 4.70 -24.59 -5.27
CA LYS A 102 4.86 -25.72 -6.23
C LYS A 102 3.64 -26.61 -6.44
N ASN A 103 2.61 -26.48 -5.60
CA ASN A 103 1.42 -27.32 -5.62
C ASN A 103 0.13 -26.54 -5.92
N GLN A 104 0.20 -25.26 -6.27
CA GLN A 104 -0.99 -24.46 -6.55
C GLN A 104 -0.91 -23.87 -7.96
N THR A 105 -1.83 -24.32 -8.79
CA THR A 105 -2.14 -23.67 -10.07
C THR A 105 -2.72 -22.28 -9.83
N TRP A 106 -2.59 -21.40 -10.80
CA TRP A 106 -3.12 -20.03 -10.82
C TRP A 106 -4.56 -19.99 -10.28
N GLU A 107 -4.75 -19.48 -9.08
CA GLU A 107 -6.06 -19.19 -8.53
C GLU A 107 -6.43 -17.75 -8.86
N ASN A 108 -7.43 -17.59 -9.70
CA ASN A 108 -8.05 -16.29 -9.96
C ASN A 108 -9.02 -15.97 -8.83
N VAL A 109 -8.54 -15.33 -7.76
CA VAL A 109 -9.41 -14.75 -6.74
C VAL A 109 -9.87 -13.40 -7.25
N PHE A 110 -11.18 -13.27 -7.48
CA PHE A 110 -11.76 -12.08 -8.09
C PHE A 110 -12.03 -10.99 -7.05
N SER A 111 -11.53 -9.79 -7.28
CA SER A 111 -12.17 -8.59 -6.76
C SER A 111 -13.46 -8.40 -7.56
N THR A 112 -14.62 -8.60 -6.96
CA THR A 112 -15.92 -8.62 -7.66
C THR A 112 -16.73 -7.34 -7.47
N CYS A 113 -16.25 -6.40 -6.67
CA CYS A 113 -16.99 -5.20 -6.33
C CYS A 113 -16.49 -4.01 -7.15
N ALA A 114 -17.42 -3.26 -7.75
CA ALA A 114 -17.14 -1.91 -8.24
C ALA A 114 -16.66 -1.06 -7.04
N TYR A 115 -15.61 -0.27 -7.26
CA TYR A 115 -15.11 0.62 -6.23
C TYR A 115 -16.00 1.85 -6.11
N ASP A 116 -16.42 2.16 -4.90
CA ASP A 116 -17.02 3.44 -4.58
C ASP A 116 -15.92 4.38 -4.08
N PHE A 117 -15.40 5.21 -4.98
CA PHE A 117 -14.27 6.12 -4.73
C PHE A 117 -14.67 7.35 -3.90
N THR A 118 -15.60 7.20 -2.97
CA THR A 118 -15.91 8.28 -2.05
C THR A 118 -14.77 8.48 -1.04
N TYR A 119 -14.51 9.73 -0.73
CA TYR A 119 -13.57 10.13 0.31
C TYR A 119 -13.77 9.37 1.63
N GLN A 120 -15.04 9.15 2.01
CA GLN A 120 -15.41 8.40 3.21
C GLN A 120 -14.93 6.95 3.16
N ASN A 121 -14.96 6.31 2.00
CA ASN A 121 -14.50 4.94 1.85
C ASN A 121 -12.98 4.82 2.05
N PHE A 122 -12.22 5.76 1.52
CA PHE A 122 -10.77 5.77 1.75
C PHE A 122 -10.40 5.96 3.21
N ILE A 123 -11.12 6.80 3.95
CA ILE A 123 -10.81 7.06 5.35
C ILE A 123 -11.34 5.97 6.26
N TYR A 124 -12.63 5.61 6.12
CA TYR A 124 -13.34 4.85 7.15
C TYR A 124 -13.52 3.38 6.81
N ASN A 125 -13.62 3.03 5.52
CA ASN A 125 -14.00 1.69 5.09
C ASN A 125 -12.84 0.85 4.55
N TRP A 126 -11.61 1.37 4.59
CA TRP A 126 -10.42 0.61 4.18
C TRP A 126 -10.32 -0.69 4.98
N GLY A 127 -10.36 -1.82 4.29
CA GLY A 127 -10.39 -3.15 4.88
C GLY A 127 -10.90 -4.21 3.90
N PRO A 128 -11.36 -5.36 4.36
CA PRO A 128 -11.66 -6.52 3.50
C PRO A 128 -12.62 -6.25 2.32
N ASN A 129 -13.49 -5.26 2.45
CA ASN A 129 -14.47 -4.90 1.43
C ASN A 129 -14.07 -3.70 0.56
N PHE A 130 -13.00 -2.99 0.93
CA PHE A 130 -12.48 -1.84 0.20
C PHE A 130 -10.97 -1.74 0.39
N ILE A 131 -10.23 -2.42 -0.46
CA ILE A 131 -8.77 -2.34 -0.56
C ILE A 131 -8.41 -2.17 -2.03
N ILE A 132 -7.57 -1.20 -2.32
CA ILE A 132 -7.02 -0.97 -3.65
C ILE A 132 -5.52 -1.18 -3.57
N ALA A 133 -5.02 -2.25 -4.16
CA ALA A 133 -3.60 -2.50 -4.25
C ALA A 133 -2.92 -1.39 -5.08
N ILE A 134 -1.76 -0.93 -4.66
CA ILE A 134 -1.10 0.23 -5.26
C ILE A 134 -0.81 0.02 -6.76
N HIS A 135 -0.46 -1.20 -7.16
CA HIS A 135 -0.20 -1.56 -8.54
C HIS A 135 -1.46 -1.56 -9.44
N SER A 136 -2.67 -1.50 -8.86
CA SER A 136 -3.93 -1.34 -9.62
C SER A 136 -4.15 0.09 -10.10
N GLY A 137 -3.53 1.08 -9.44
CA GLY A 137 -3.66 2.49 -9.76
C GLY A 137 -2.70 2.96 -10.83
N MET A 138 -3.18 3.86 -11.68
CA MET A 138 -2.37 4.77 -12.50
C MET A 138 -2.74 6.20 -12.12
N PHE A 139 -1.76 7.05 -11.99
CA PHE A 139 -1.90 8.39 -11.40
C PHE A 139 -1.37 9.45 -12.35
N ARG A 140 -2.07 10.57 -12.51
CA ARG A 140 -1.56 11.72 -13.22
C ARG A 140 -0.43 12.36 -12.41
N LEU A 141 0.80 12.40 -12.95
CA LEU A 141 1.98 12.89 -12.23
C LEU A 141 1.81 14.34 -11.79
N SER A 142 1.26 15.21 -12.67
CA SER A 142 1.01 16.60 -12.33
C SER A 142 0.05 16.78 -11.15
N PHE A 143 -0.95 15.91 -10.99
CA PHE A 143 -1.84 15.92 -9.82
C PHE A 143 -1.06 15.64 -8.53
N LEU A 144 -0.22 14.58 -8.54
CA LEU A 144 0.60 14.23 -7.37
C LEU A 144 1.55 15.36 -6.99
N GLN A 145 2.21 15.96 -7.98
CA GLN A 145 3.17 17.07 -7.79
C GLN A 145 2.49 18.34 -7.27
N ASN A 146 1.38 18.77 -7.88
CA ASN A 146 0.66 19.98 -7.50
C ASN A 146 0.11 19.92 -6.08
N HIS A 147 -0.19 18.73 -5.59
CA HIS A 147 -0.70 18.50 -4.24
C HIS A 147 0.35 17.97 -3.26
N ASN A 148 1.62 17.87 -3.67
CA ASN A 148 2.74 17.35 -2.88
C ASN A 148 2.42 15.98 -2.24
N ILE A 149 1.90 15.05 -3.05
CA ILE A 149 1.48 13.73 -2.60
C ILE A 149 2.64 12.75 -2.68
N HIS A 150 3.06 12.24 -1.52
CA HIS A 150 4.13 11.26 -1.36
C HIS A 150 3.69 10.18 -0.37
N PHE A 151 4.33 9.01 -0.44
CA PHE A 151 4.18 7.96 0.57
C PHE A 151 4.72 8.43 1.91
N ASP A 152 4.07 8.02 3.00
CA ASP A 152 4.52 8.36 4.36
C ASP A 152 5.60 7.36 4.80
N GLU A 153 6.84 7.81 4.91
CA GLU A 153 7.98 6.95 5.26
C GLU A 153 8.01 6.52 6.74
N ARG A 154 7.14 7.10 7.56
CA ARG A 154 6.99 6.73 8.98
C ARG A 154 6.32 5.38 9.15
N VAL A 155 5.55 4.90 8.16
CA VAL A 155 4.86 3.61 8.18
C VAL A 155 5.56 2.61 7.27
N LYS A 156 5.61 1.36 7.72
CA LYS A 156 6.23 0.25 6.97
C LYS A 156 5.20 -0.74 6.40
N ALA A 157 3.92 -0.52 6.65
CA ALA A 157 2.79 -1.21 6.06
C ALA A 157 1.58 -0.30 6.11
N LEU A 158 0.58 -0.51 5.24
CA LEU A 158 -0.57 0.37 5.02
C LEU A 158 -0.17 1.77 4.52
N GLU A 159 1.00 1.90 3.92
CA GLU A 159 1.48 3.11 3.25
C GLU A 159 0.60 3.44 2.03
N ASP A 160 0.08 2.40 1.38
CA ASP A 160 -0.89 2.50 0.29
C ASP A 160 -2.21 3.12 0.75
N TRP A 161 -2.76 2.68 1.90
CA TRP A 161 -3.96 3.30 2.48
C TRP A 161 -3.77 4.80 2.72
N LEU A 162 -2.65 5.20 3.32
CA LEU A 162 -2.35 6.61 3.55
C LEU A 162 -2.21 7.39 2.24
N PHE A 163 -1.55 6.79 1.23
CA PHE A 163 -1.35 7.40 -0.07
C PHE A 163 -2.69 7.60 -0.81
N TRP A 164 -3.52 6.57 -0.87
CA TRP A 164 -4.86 6.64 -1.46
C TRP A 164 -5.74 7.69 -0.77
N THR A 165 -5.70 7.74 0.56
CA THR A 165 -6.47 8.74 1.31
C THR A 165 -6.00 10.16 1.02
N LYS A 166 -4.69 10.40 0.94
CA LYS A 166 -4.16 11.72 0.54
C LYS A 166 -4.71 12.15 -0.82
N ILE A 167 -4.71 11.26 -1.80
CA ILE A 167 -5.27 11.50 -3.14
C ILE A 167 -6.75 11.88 -3.06
N ALA A 168 -7.55 11.08 -2.36
CA ALA A 168 -8.98 11.33 -2.21
C ALA A 168 -9.28 12.63 -1.47
N THR A 169 -8.51 12.98 -0.42
CA THR A 169 -8.67 14.24 0.33
C THR A 169 -8.32 15.48 -0.47
N LYS A 170 -7.55 15.34 -1.54
CA LYS A 170 -7.24 16.43 -2.49
C LYS A 170 -8.24 16.54 -3.63
N GLY A 171 -9.32 15.76 -3.58
CA GLY A 171 -10.42 15.84 -4.54
C GLY A 171 -10.10 15.25 -5.91
N ALA A 172 -9.20 14.25 -5.96
CA ALA A 172 -8.90 13.56 -7.22
C ALA A 172 -10.16 13.00 -7.87
N SER A 173 -10.23 13.11 -9.19
CA SER A 173 -11.23 12.44 -10.01
C SER A 173 -10.76 11.01 -10.35
N PHE A 174 -11.66 10.04 -10.18
CA PHE A 174 -11.37 8.63 -10.38
C PHE A 174 -12.11 8.07 -11.59
N SER A 175 -11.46 7.14 -12.29
CA SER A 175 -12.07 6.23 -13.26
C SER A 175 -11.74 4.79 -12.91
N GLU A 176 -12.58 3.86 -13.35
CA GLU A 176 -12.44 2.43 -13.08
C GLU A 176 -12.46 1.62 -14.37
N LEU A 177 -11.50 0.71 -14.51
CA LEU A 177 -11.49 -0.39 -15.45
C LEU A 177 -11.78 -1.68 -14.68
N LYS A 178 -12.87 -2.37 -15.03
CA LYS A 178 -13.23 -3.65 -14.40
C LYS A 178 -12.35 -4.81 -14.86
N ASP A 179 -11.51 -4.55 -15.85
CA ASP A 179 -10.57 -5.53 -16.38
C ASP A 179 -9.46 -5.82 -15.35
N LYS A 180 -9.09 -7.09 -15.25
CA LYS A 180 -8.01 -7.55 -14.39
C LYS A 180 -6.70 -7.44 -15.13
N LEU A 181 -6.03 -6.31 -14.96
CA LEU A 181 -4.83 -5.97 -15.70
C LEU A 181 -3.53 -6.15 -14.88
N VAL A 182 -3.66 -6.65 -13.66
CA VAL A 182 -2.53 -6.96 -12.77
C VAL A 182 -2.66 -8.36 -12.22
N LEU A 183 -1.52 -9.06 -12.13
CA LEU A 183 -1.39 -10.31 -11.40
C LEU A 183 -0.60 -10.02 -10.11
N TYR A 184 -1.29 -10.09 -8.99
CA TYR A 184 -0.74 -9.89 -7.65
C TYR A 184 -0.22 -11.22 -7.10
N ARG A 185 1.08 -11.27 -6.81
CA ARG A 185 1.72 -12.48 -6.29
C ARG A 185 1.55 -12.59 -4.78
N THR A 186 1.14 -13.77 -4.32
CA THR A 186 1.15 -14.11 -2.89
C THR A 186 2.05 -15.32 -2.65
N HIS A 187 2.89 -15.25 -1.63
CA HIS A 187 3.74 -16.35 -1.18
C HIS A 187 3.79 -16.42 0.35
N VAL A 188 4.36 -17.49 0.91
CA VAL A 188 4.33 -17.74 2.36
C VAL A 188 4.99 -16.60 3.15
N SER A 189 6.05 -16.00 2.61
CA SER A 189 6.78 -14.88 3.21
C SER A 189 6.24 -13.50 2.83
N SER A 190 5.07 -13.39 2.17
CA SER A 190 4.46 -12.09 1.88
C SER A 190 4.19 -11.32 3.18
N MET A 191 4.62 -10.06 3.23
CA MET A 191 4.49 -9.17 4.40
C MET A 191 3.05 -9.10 4.92
N SER A 192 2.06 -9.09 4.02
CA SER A 192 0.63 -9.04 4.35
C SER A 192 0.13 -10.26 5.12
N ARG A 193 0.87 -11.37 5.13
CA ARG A 193 0.54 -12.59 5.90
C ARG A 193 1.03 -12.54 7.35
N ASP A 194 2.00 -11.71 7.66
CA ASP A 194 2.44 -11.48 9.05
C ASP A 194 1.43 -10.59 9.78
N LYS A 195 0.47 -11.23 10.43
CA LYS A 195 -0.60 -10.53 11.16
C LYS A 195 -0.04 -9.62 12.27
N SER A 196 1.00 -10.06 12.97
CA SER A 196 1.60 -9.28 14.06
C SER A 196 2.29 -8.03 13.51
N TYR A 197 3.04 -8.17 12.42
CA TYR A 197 3.69 -7.06 11.72
C TYR A 197 2.65 -6.06 11.21
N MET A 198 1.63 -6.55 10.49
CA MET A 198 0.56 -5.71 9.95
C MET A 198 -0.19 -4.95 11.04
N MET A 199 -0.49 -5.60 12.17
CA MET A 199 -1.20 -4.96 13.28
C MET A 199 -0.36 -3.89 13.98
N ASN A 200 0.93 -4.13 14.21
CA ASN A 200 1.83 -3.14 14.79
C ASN A 200 1.94 -1.89 13.90
N ASN A 201 1.95 -2.08 12.58
CA ASN A 201 1.99 -0.97 11.64
C ASN A 201 0.62 -0.30 11.47
N ALA A 202 -0.49 -1.05 11.59
CA ALA A 202 -1.83 -0.47 11.53
C ALA A 202 -2.04 0.62 12.58
N VAL A 203 -1.53 0.43 13.80
CA VAL A 203 -1.58 1.46 14.85
C VAL A 203 -0.87 2.74 14.41
N LYS A 204 0.34 2.61 13.84
CA LYS A 204 1.09 3.77 13.33
C LYS A 204 0.35 4.46 12.18
N ALA A 205 -0.15 3.66 11.23
CA ALA A 205 -0.91 4.18 10.10
C ALA A 205 -2.16 4.94 10.54
N TYR A 206 -2.89 4.46 11.57
CA TYR A 206 -4.01 5.18 12.16
C TYR A 206 -3.60 6.53 12.74
N PHE A 207 -2.46 6.63 13.43
CA PHE A 207 -1.97 7.91 13.95
C PHE A 207 -1.57 8.86 12.83
N CYS A 208 -0.82 8.37 11.82
CA CYS A 208 -0.46 9.17 10.66
C CYS A 208 -1.70 9.65 9.89
N MET A 209 -2.72 8.79 9.75
CA MET A 209 -3.99 9.18 9.16
C MET A 209 -4.66 10.30 9.96
N TYR A 210 -4.81 10.12 11.27
CA TYR A 210 -5.43 11.11 12.16
C TYR A 210 -4.75 12.48 12.07
N GLU A 211 -3.41 12.53 12.03
CA GLU A 211 -2.68 13.79 11.92
C GLU A 211 -3.02 14.57 10.65
N ASN A 212 -3.29 13.87 9.56
CA ASN A 212 -3.54 14.44 8.22
C ASN A 212 -5.02 14.78 7.95
N LEU A 213 -5.96 14.44 8.85
CA LEU A 213 -7.37 14.73 8.68
C LEU A 213 -7.74 16.15 9.10
N SER A 214 -8.84 16.68 8.55
CA SER A 214 -9.49 17.90 9.04
C SER A 214 -9.99 17.73 10.47
N ASN A 215 -10.29 18.83 11.18
CA ASN A 215 -10.80 18.74 12.55
C ASN A 215 -12.17 18.04 12.64
N ASP A 216 -13.00 18.20 11.62
CA ASP A 216 -14.32 17.56 11.59
C ASP A 216 -14.19 16.05 11.34
N ASP A 217 -13.34 15.66 10.39
CA ASP A 217 -13.06 14.24 10.12
C ASP A 217 -12.36 13.55 11.30
N LYS A 218 -11.54 14.24 12.06
CA LYS A 218 -10.88 13.69 13.25
C LYS A 218 -11.85 13.12 14.27
N LYS A 219 -12.97 13.81 14.52
CA LYS A 219 -13.98 13.35 15.48
C LYS A 219 -14.62 12.04 15.01
N GLU A 220 -15.05 12.02 13.76
CA GLU A 220 -15.69 10.84 13.16
C GLU A 220 -14.69 9.67 13.02
N PHE A 221 -13.44 9.96 12.64
CA PHE A 221 -12.38 8.97 12.55
C PHE A 221 -12.08 8.30 13.88
N ILE A 222 -12.04 9.06 14.99
CA ILE A 222 -11.89 8.48 16.32
C ILE A 222 -13.10 7.61 16.66
N HIS A 223 -14.31 8.11 16.42
CA HIS A 223 -15.54 7.39 16.75
C HIS A 223 -15.62 6.03 16.04
N ARG A 224 -15.38 5.99 14.73
CA ARG A 224 -15.38 4.75 13.92
C ARG A 224 -14.12 3.91 14.14
N GLY A 225 -12.96 4.56 14.22
CA GLY A 225 -11.67 3.90 14.33
C GLY A 225 -11.41 3.27 15.69
N THR A 226 -12.00 3.78 16.77
CA THR A 226 -11.81 3.23 18.12
C THR A 226 -12.24 1.76 18.19
N ASN A 227 -13.39 1.42 17.65
CA ASN A 227 -13.87 0.04 17.61
C ASN A 227 -12.97 -0.88 16.78
N LYS A 228 -12.45 -0.37 15.67
CA LYS A 228 -11.54 -1.12 14.78
C LYS A 228 -10.17 -1.32 15.44
N LEU A 229 -9.62 -0.31 16.10
CA LEU A 229 -8.41 -0.43 16.91
C LEU A 229 -8.58 -1.41 18.08
N ILE A 230 -9.70 -1.34 18.80
CA ILE A 230 -10.00 -2.28 19.89
C ILE A 230 -10.07 -3.71 19.34
N SER A 231 -10.74 -3.95 18.21
CA SER A 231 -10.79 -5.27 17.60
C SER A 231 -9.41 -5.78 17.20
N TYR A 232 -8.55 -4.93 16.64
CA TYR A 232 -7.16 -5.27 16.38
C TYR A 232 -6.39 -5.66 17.64
N PHE A 233 -6.54 -4.88 18.73
CA PHE A 233 -5.90 -5.20 20.02
C PHE A 233 -6.37 -6.53 20.59
N LEU A 234 -7.68 -6.81 20.51
CA LEU A 234 -8.24 -8.08 21.01
C LEU A 234 -7.72 -9.28 20.22
N VAL A 235 -7.56 -9.15 18.91
CA VAL A 235 -6.96 -10.21 18.09
C VAL A 235 -5.47 -10.40 18.42
N LEU A 236 -4.73 -9.30 18.62
CA LEU A 236 -3.32 -9.34 19.01
C LEU A 236 -3.13 -10.06 20.36
N THR A 237 -3.92 -9.70 21.36
CA THR A 237 -3.86 -10.33 22.67
C THR A 237 -4.19 -11.81 22.60
N ARG A 238 -5.21 -12.21 21.84
CA ARG A 238 -5.57 -13.63 21.63
C ARG A 238 -4.46 -14.42 20.93
N ASN A 239 -3.82 -13.83 19.92
CA ASN A 239 -2.71 -14.49 19.21
C ASN A 239 -1.50 -14.68 20.14
N VAL A 240 -1.13 -13.63 20.90
CA VAL A 240 -0.04 -13.71 21.88
C VAL A 240 -0.34 -14.77 22.96
N GLU A 241 -1.57 -14.86 23.46
CA GLU A 241 -1.97 -15.89 24.40
C GLU A 241 -1.95 -17.29 23.78
N ALA A 242 -2.37 -17.43 22.50
CA ALA A 242 -2.32 -18.71 21.80
C ALA A 242 -0.87 -19.17 21.57
N GLU A 243 0.03 -18.27 21.17
CA GLU A 243 1.47 -18.56 21.03
C GLU A 243 2.12 -18.93 22.36
N ARG A 244 1.74 -18.26 23.45
CA ARG A 244 2.20 -18.63 24.81
C ARG A 244 1.77 -20.03 25.21
N ARG A 245 0.51 -20.41 24.94
CA ARG A 245 0.00 -21.76 25.22
C ARG A 245 0.69 -22.82 24.39
N ALA A 246 0.98 -22.51 23.09
CA ALA A 246 1.64 -23.45 22.19
C ALA A 246 3.12 -23.68 22.53
N ASN A 247 3.81 -22.65 23.04
CA ASN A 247 5.27 -22.68 23.24
C ASN A 247 5.71 -22.93 24.70
N SER A 248 4.80 -23.18 25.64
CA SER A 248 5.08 -23.45 27.07
C SER A 248 6.02 -22.40 27.72
N ILE A 249 6.05 -21.16 27.21
CA ILE A 249 6.97 -20.13 27.69
C ILE A 249 6.46 -19.55 28.99
N ASP A 250 7.31 -19.64 30.01
CA ASP A 250 7.07 -19.27 31.39
C ASP A 250 6.66 -17.80 31.56
N TYR A 251 5.81 -17.53 32.51
CA TYR A 251 5.09 -16.27 32.79
C TYR A 251 5.97 -15.00 32.93
N LYS A 252 7.27 -15.17 33.07
CA LYS A 252 8.24 -14.06 33.27
C LYS A 252 8.49 -13.17 32.04
N VAL A 253 8.18 -13.65 30.83
CA VAL A 253 8.30 -12.88 29.58
C VAL A 253 7.07 -11.97 29.34
N GLY A 254 5.99 -12.20 30.08
CA GLY A 254 4.74 -11.45 29.96
C GLY A 254 4.82 -9.95 30.21
N ALA A 255 5.71 -9.53 31.11
CA ALA A 255 5.90 -8.12 31.46
C ALA A 255 6.53 -7.29 30.31
N PHE A 256 7.38 -7.93 29.50
CA PHE A 256 8.07 -7.24 28.39
C PHE A 256 7.16 -6.99 27.18
N LEU A 257 6.21 -7.90 26.92
CA LEU A 257 5.26 -7.77 25.81
C LEU A 257 4.07 -6.85 26.12
N MET A 258 3.79 -6.58 27.40
CA MET A 258 2.75 -5.62 27.84
C MET A 258 3.21 -4.15 27.74
N TYR A 259 4.50 -3.89 27.57
CA TYR A 259 5.05 -2.54 27.47
C TYR A 259 4.45 -1.72 26.30
N PRO A 260 4.25 -2.26 25.08
CA PRO A 260 3.57 -1.52 24.02
C PRO A 260 2.10 -1.20 24.32
N LEU A 261 1.38 -2.11 24.99
CA LEU A 261 -0.02 -1.91 25.37
C LEU A 261 -0.22 -0.78 26.35
N HIS A 262 0.70 -0.61 27.31
CA HIS A 262 0.66 0.50 28.27
C HIS A 262 0.90 1.87 27.58
N LYS A 263 1.82 1.92 26.59
CA LYS A 263 2.06 3.12 25.77
C LYS A 263 0.84 3.48 24.91
N VAL A 264 0.19 2.51 24.31
CA VAL A 264 -1.01 2.72 23.49
C VAL A 264 -2.20 3.16 24.36
N SER A 265 -2.40 2.56 25.53
CA SER A 265 -3.41 3.00 26.49
C SER A 265 -3.18 4.45 26.94
N SER A 266 -1.93 4.85 27.13
CA SER A 266 -1.58 6.23 27.50
C SER A 266 -1.77 7.21 26.34
N LEU A 267 -1.51 6.79 25.10
CA LEU A 267 -1.74 7.56 23.87
C LEU A 267 -3.23 7.70 23.57
N LEU A 268 -4.01 6.63 23.70
CA LEU A 268 -5.48 6.67 23.59
C LEU A 268 -6.09 7.60 24.64
N LYS A 269 -5.62 7.55 25.89
CA LYS A 269 -6.04 8.47 26.96
C LYS A 269 -5.68 9.93 26.65
N LYS A 270 -4.52 10.19 26.03
CA LYS A 270 -4.14 11.53 25.58
C LYS A 270 -4.99 12.03 24.41
N LEU A 271 -5.36 11.15 23.48
CA LEU A 271 -6.27 11.47 22.37
C LEU A 271 -7.67 11.80 22.88
N ILE A 272 -8.23 10.96 23.75
CA ILE A 272 -9.57 11.18 24.35
C ILE A 272 -9.61 12.48 25.17
N ARG A 273 -8.50 12.84 25.85
CA ARG A 273 -8.41 14.13 26.59
C ARG A 273 -8.29 15.37 25.69
N LYS A 274 -7.83 15.23 24.44
CA LYS A 274 -7.75 16.34 23.47
C LYS A 274 -9.06 16.58 22.71
N VAL A 275 -10.01 15.65 22.78
CA VAL A 275 -11.32 15.73 22.10
C VAL A 275 -12.45 16.17 23.05
N LYS A 276 -12.20 16.20 24.37
CA LYS A 276 -13.02 16.92 25.35
C LYS A 276 -12.51 18.35 25.50
#